data_55fd9d03983d55b14c9b4f93625eba82
#
_entry.id   55fd9d03983d55b14c9b4f93625eba82
#
_cell.length_a   1.000
_cell.length_b   1.000
_cell.length_c   1.000
_cell.angle_alpha   90.00
_cell.angle_beta   90.00
_cell.angle_gamma   90.00
#
_symmetry.space_group_name_H-M   'P 1'
#
loop_
_entity.id
_entity.type
_entity.pdbx_description
1 polymer ?
#
loop_
_entity_poly.entity_id
_entity_poly.type
_entity_poly.pdbx_seq_one_letter_code
_entity_poly.pdbx_strand_id
1 'polypeptide(L)'
;MRIDIYTVRLEADAARLDSLYEILGPQERERAMRFRFAEHRREFIVCRGTLREILAPYLALHPGRIAFSYNRYGKPYLRDSDIHFNVSHSGGWALQAVARDCEVGIDIERVDARFASDQIPERFFSPREVAQLRALPMSRQTAAFFRCWTRKEAYIKARGLGLALPLDSFDVSVGADDPPALWRAGDWSVQDAAARDFNFPAGYAAAVVAEGSAFSAVSCPAPRPALEARELHPA
;
A
#
# COMPACT_ATOMS: atom_id res chain seq x y z
N MET A 1 16.62 -6.79 6.62
CA MET A 1 15.96 -6.75 5.30
C MET A 1 15.54 -5.32 4.98
N ARG A 2 15.56 -4.89 3.72
CA ARG A 2 15.17 -3.55 3.29
C ARG A 2 13.89 -3.60 2.47
N ILE A 3 12.97 -2.67 2.73
CA ILE A 3 11.75 -2.46 1.95
C ILE A 3 11.76 -1.01 1.45
N ASP A 4 11.72 -0.84 0.15
CA ASP A 4 11.62 0.46 -0.48
C ASP A 4 10.15 0.88 -0.58
N ILE A 5 9.81 2.07 -0.07
CA ILE A 5 8.45 2.61 -0.07
C ILE A 5 8.41 3.88 -0.89
N TYR A 6 7.53 3.90 -1.87
CA TYR A 6 7.28 5.01 -2.77
C TYR A 6 5.93 5.63 -2.46
N THR A 7 5.92 6.93 -2.21
CA THR A 7 4.70 7.71 -2.05
C THR A 7 4.35 8.37 -3.38
N VAL A 8 3.13 8.14 -3.83
CA VAL A 8 2.63 8.60 -5.12
C VAL A 8 1.37 9.42 -4.90
N ARG A 9 1.36 10.68 -5.40
CA ARG A 9 0.14 11.46 -5.54
C ARG A 9 -0.60 10.99 -6.78
N LEU A 10 -1.89 10.68 -6.63
CA LEU A 10 -2.71 10.11 -7.71
C LEU A 10 -3.29 11.18 -8.65
N GLU A 11 -2.63 12.32 -8.72
CA GLU A 11 -2.93 13.40 -9.65
C GLU A 11 -1.85 13.45 -10.73
N ALA A 12 -2.29 13.69 -11.97
CA ALA A 12 -1.41 13.89 -13.11
C ALA A 12 -2.07 14.86 -14.11
N ASP A 13 -1.27 15.64 -14.79
CA ASP A 13 -1.73 16.39 -15.97
C ASP A 13 -2.02 15.42 -17.15
N ALA A 14 -2.57 15.96 -18.22
CA ALA A 14 -2.97 15.16 -19.38
C ALA A 14 -1.79 14.43 -20.03
N ALA A 15 -0.65 15.12 -20.20
CA ALA A 15 0.54 14.55 -20.83
C ALA A 15 1.11 13.39 -20.00
N ARG A 16 1.17 13.56 -18.68
CA ARG A 16 1.62 12.51 -17.76
C ARG A 16 0.65 11.33 -17.76
N LEU A 17 -0.65 11.61 -17.73
CA LEU A 17 -1.68 10.57 -17.76
C LEU A 17 -1.58 9.72 -19.03
N ASP A 18 -1.39 10.36 -20.19
CA ASP A 18 -1.23 9.68 -21.48
C ASP A 18 0.04 8.81 -21.48
N SER A 19 1.17 9.34 -21.01
CA SER A 19 2.41 8.59 -20.93
C SER A 19 2.31 7.36 -20.01
N LEU A 20 1.61 7.49 -18.88
CA LEU A 20 1.36 6.38 -17.97
C LEU A 20 0.40 5.36 -18.57
N TYR A 21 -0.62 5.80 -19.32
CA TYR A 21 -1.54 4.91 -20.02
C TYR A 21 -0.84 4.09 -21.11
N GLU A 22 0.10 4.67 -21.84
CA GLU A 22 0.86 3.98 -22.91
C GLU A 22 1.68 2.79 -22.40
N ILE A 23 2.18 2.85 -21.17
CA ILE A 23 2.96 1.76 -20.58
C ILE A 23 2.09 0.70 -19.88
N LEU A 24 0.77 0.89 -19.79
CA LEU A 24 -0.14 -0.12 -19.23
C LEU A 24 -0.26 -1.34 -20.16
N GLY A 25 -0.32 -2.52 -19.53
CA GLY A 25 -0.63 -3.75 -20.25
C GLY A 25 -2.09 -3.80 -20.75
N PRO A 26 -2.41 -4.70 -21.71
CA PRO A 26 -3.75 -4.78 -22.31
C PRO A 26 -4.88 -4.96 -21.26
N GLN A 27 -4.69 -5.85 -20.31
CA GLN A 27 -5.68 -6.12 -19.25
C GLN A 27 -5.89 -4.90 -18.33
N GLU A 28 -4.83 -4.13 -18.07
CA GLU A 28 -4.90 -2.92 -17.25
C GLU A 28 -5.61 -1.79 -17.99
N ARG A 29 -5.36 -1.63 -19.29
CA ARG A 29 -6.10 -0.67 -20.13
C ARG A 29 -7.58 -1.01 -20.17
N GLU A 30 -7.91 -2.29 -20.37
CA GLU A 30 -9.30 -2.76 -20.33
C GLU A 30 -9.94 -2.47 -18.97
N ARG A 31 -9.23 -2.73 -17.85
CA ARG A 31 -9.70 -2.40 -16.49
C ARG A 31 -9.90 -0.90 -16.32
N ALA A 32 -8.99 -0.07 -16.81
CA ALA A 32 -9.11 1.39 -16.76
C ALA A 32 -10.40 1.87 -17.46
N MET A 33 -10.76 1.28 -18.59
CA MET A 33 -11.97 1.64 -19.34
C MET A 33 -13.28 1.20 -18.65
N ARG A 34 -13.23 0.25 -17.73
CA ARG A 34 -14.42 -0.19 -16.96
C ARG A 34 -14.82 0.75 -15.83
N PHE A 35 -13.96 1.70 -15.41
CA PHE A 35 -14.32 2.65 -14.36
C PHE A 35 -15.41 3.61 -14.84
N ARG A 36 -16.50 3.68 -14.07
CA ARG A 36 -17.63 4.57 -14.35
C ARG A 36 -17.26 6.05 -14.22
N PHE A 37 -16.43 6.39 -13.21
CA PHE A 37 -16.02 7.77 -12.92
C PHE A 37 -14.62 8.04 -13.47
N ALA A 38 -14.48 9.19 -14.15
CA ALA A 38 -13.21 9.59 -14.76
C ALA A 38 -12.09 9.78 -13.72
N GLU A 39 -12.42 10.23 -12.51
CA GLU A 39 -11.48 10.37 -11.40
C GLU A 39 -10.86 9.03 -11.02
N HIS A 40 -11.67 8.01 -10.75
CA HIS A 40 -11.16 6.67 -10.39
C HIS A 40 -10.36 6.03 -11.53
N ARG A 41 -10.71 6.32 -12.79
CA ARG A 41 -9.92 5.89 -13.95
C ARG A 41 -8.54 6.54 -13.93
N ARG A 42 -8.47 7.87 -13.71
CA ARG A 42 -7.20 8.60 -13.61
C ARG A 42 -6.33 8.06 -12.48
N GLU A 43 -6.88 7.94 -11.28
CA GLU A 43 -6.18 7.39 -10.13
C GLU A 43 -5.63 6.00 -10.42
N PHE A 44 -6.42 5.12 -11.03
CA PHE A 44 -5.96 3.79 -11.43
C PHE A 44 -4.80 3.84 -12.42
N ILE A 45 -4.89 4.69 -13.47
CA ILE A 45 -3.83 4.84 -14.48
C ILE A 45 -2.55 5.34 -13.80
N VAL A 46 -2.65 6.39 -12.98
CA VAL A 46 -1.49 6.94 -12.27
C VAL A 46 -0.88 5.90 -11.34
N CYS A 47 -1.68 5.27 -10.51
CA CYS A 47 -1.21 4.27 -9.55
C CYS A 47 -0.52 3.09 -10.26
N ARG A 48 -1.12 2.57 -11.32
CA ARG A 48 -0.61 1.38 -12.03
C ARG A 48 0.56 1.71 -12.94
N GLY A 49 0.51 2.83 -13.65
CA GLY A 49 1.61 3.29 -14.50
C GLY A 49 2.87 3.61 -13.69
N THR A 50 2.72 4.31 -12.58
CA THR A 50 3.83 4.61 -11.66
C THR A 50 4.42 3.33 -11.04
N LEU A 51 3.58 2.33 -10.71
CA LEU A 51 4.08 1.02 -10.26
C LEU A 51 5.01 0.38 -11.30
N ARG A 52 4.64 0.46 -12.57
CA ARG A 52 5.48 -0.08 -13.66
C ARG A 52 6.81 0.65 -13.76
N GLU A 53 6.80 1.97 -13.65
CA GLU A 53 8.04 2.76 -13.64
C GLU A 53 8.93 2.45 -12.43
N ILE A 54 8.33 2.27 -11.25
CA ILE A 54 9.04 1.87 -10.02
C ILE A 54 9.68 0.49 -10.18
N LEU A 55 8.96 -0.47 -10.70
CA LEU A 55 9.46 -1.85 -10.85
C LEU A 55 10.49 -2.01 -11.98
N ALA A 56 10.45 -1.15 -12.99
CA ALA A 56 11.30 -1.24 -14.18
C ALA A 56 12.81 -1.35 -13.86
N PRO A 57 13.40 -0.50 -12.99
CA PRO A 57 14.81 -0.60 -12.63
C PRO A 57 15.15 -1.87 -11.84
N TYR A 58 14.24 -2.38 -10.98
CA TYR A 58 14.46 -3.62 -10.23
C TYR A 58 14.54 -4.85 -11.15
N LEU A 59 13.81 -4.79 -12.27
CA LEU A 59 13.68 -5.89 -13.22
C LEU A 59 14.60 -5.73 -14.44
N ALA A 60 15.27 -4.59 -14.57
CA ALA A 60 16.02 -4.19 -15.77
C ALA A 60 15.17 -4.31 -17.06
N LEU A 61 13.87 -3.92 -16.98
CA LEU A 61 12.91 -4.00 -18.07
C LEU A 61 12.32 -2.62 -18.39
N HIS A 62 11.88 -2.45 -19.64
CA HIS A 62 11.03 -1.31 -19.98
C HIS A 62 9.68 -1.45 -19.25
N PRO A 63 9.09 -0.37 -18.66
CA PRO A 63 7.85 -0.43 -17.87
C PRO A 63 6.70 -1.14 -18.60
N GLY A 64 6.54 -0.88 -19.89
CA GLY A 64 5.50 -1.49 -20.72
C GLY A 64 5.68 -3.00 -20.94
N ARG A 65 6.86 -3.57 -20.66
CA ARG A 65 7.14 -5.00 -20.84
C ARG A 65 6.94 -5.81 -19.55
N ILE A 66 6.66 -5.17 -18.42
CA ILE A 66 6.42 -5.87 -17.16
C ILE A 66 5.10 -6.65 -17.28
N ALA A 67 5.15 -7.96 -17.02
CA ALA A 67 3.98 -8.83 -17.01
C ALA A 67 3.57 -9.16 -15.58
N PHE A 68 2.37 -8.77 -15.18
CA PHE A 68 1.80 -9.15 -13.89
C PHE A 68 1.02 -10.44 -14.02
N SER A 69 1.22 -11.32 -13.05
CA SER A 69 0.34 -12.46 -12.77
C SER A 69 -0.53 -12.15 -11.57
N TYR A 70 -1.61 -12.89 -11.40
CA TYR A 70 -2.52 -12.70 -10.26
C TYR A 70 -2.74 -14.03 -9.56
N ASN A 71 -2.66 -14.03 -8.24
CA ASN A 71 -3.05 -15.21 -7.48
C ASN A 71 -4.58 -15.38 -7.50
N ARG A 72 -5.07 -16.49 -6.93
CA ARG A 72 -6.51 -16.79 -6.89
C ARG A 72 -7.35 -15.75 -6.12
N TYR A 73 -6.72 -14.91 -5.32
CA TYR A 73 -7.36 -13.84 -4.54
C TYR A 73 -7.17 -12.44 -5.14
N GLY A 74 -6.53 -12.35 -6.30
CA GLY A 74 -6.34 -11.09 -7.03
C GLY A 74 -5.11 -10.28 -6.64
N LYS A 75 -4.21 -10.78 -5.76
CA LYS A 75 -2.94 -10.13 -5.48
C LYS A 75 -2.05 -10.22 -6.74
N PRO A 76 -1.60 -9.08 -7.30
CA PRO A 76 -0.63 -9.10 -8.39
C PRO A 76 0.74 -9.54 -7.90
N TYR A 77 1.47 -10.26 -8.73
CA TYR A 77 2.85 -10.68 -8.49
C TYR A 77 3.64 -10.79 -9.79
N LEU A 78 4.96 -10.89 -9.67
CA LEU A 78 5.89 -11.12 -10.77
C LEU A 78 6.29 -12.60 -10.78
N ARG A 79 6.07 -13.28 -11.91
CA ARG A 79 6.44 -14.69 -12.03
C ARG A 79 7.96 -14.82 -12.16
N ASP A 80 8.53 -15.82 -11.52
CA ASP A 80 9.95 -16.16 -11.59
C ASP A 80 10.88 -14.98 -11.22
N SER A 81 10.47 -14.18 -10.23
CA SER A 81 11.18 -13.00 -9.75
C SER A 81 11.33 -13.05 -8.24
N ASP A 82 12.46 -12.59 -7.75
CA ASP A 82 12.76 -12.33 -6.34
C ASP A 82 12.19 -10.97 -5.86
N ILE A 83 11.61 -10.20 -6.77
CA ILE A 83 10.99 -8.91 -6.45
C ILE A 83 9.53 -9.12 -6.07
N HIS A 84 9.22 -8.73 -4.85
CA HIS A 84 7.87 -8.68 -4.30
C HIS A 84 7.42 -7.23 -4.18
N PHE A 85 6.13 -6.99 -4.35
CA PHE A 85 5.58 -5.66 -4.23
C PHE A 85 4.16 -5.68 -3.72
N ASN A 86 3.74 -4.55 -3.17
CA ASN A 86 2.35 -4.33 -2.77
C ASN A 86 1.96 -2.87 -2.94
N VAL A 87 0.68 -2.61 -3.13
CA VAL A 87 0.14 -1.27 -3.36
C VAL A 87 -1.11 -1.06 -2.53
N SER A 88 -1.22 0.10 -1.91
CA SER A 88 -2.45 0.62 -1.33
C SER A 88 -2.67 2.06 -1.71
N HIS A 89 -3.93 2.49 -1.76
CA HIS A 89 -4.26 3.89 -2.04
C HIS A 89 -5.53 4.31 -1.30
N SER A 90 -5.55 5.55 -0.84
CA SER A 90 -6.70 6.19 -0.19
C SER A 90 -6.60 7.71 -0.34
N GLY A 91 -7.73 8.39 -0.60
CA GLY A 91 -7.83 9.84 -0.57
C GLY A 91 -6.85 10.59 -1.49
N GLY A 92 -6.58 10.08 -2.69
CA GLY A 92 -5.69 10.70 -3.67
C GLY A 92 -4.19 10.39 -3.49
N TRP A 93 -3.83 9.51 -2.56
CA TRP A 93 -2.47 9.05 -2.31
C TRP A 93 -2.34 7.54 -2.44
N ALA A 94 -1.21 7.08 -2.96
CA ALA A 94 -0.84 5.67 -2.95
C ALA A 94 0.51 5.46 -2.27
N LEU A 95 0.66 4.34 -1.58
CA LEU A 95 1.92 3.79 -1.14
C LEU A 95 2.20 2.52 -1.94
N GLN A 96 3.42 2.39 -2.41
CA GLN A 96 3.90 1.23 -3.17
C GLN A 96 5.16 0.71 -2.50
N ALA A 97 5.10 -0.51 -1.98
CA ALA A 97 6.22 -1.16 -1.33
C ALA A 97 6.87 -2.15 -2.29
N VAL A 98 8.20 -2.16 -2.32
CA VAL A 98 9.02 -3.12 -3.07
C VAL A 98 10.02 -3.77 -2.14
N ALA A 99 10.11 -5.07 -2.19
CA ALA A 99 11.02 -5.90 -1.40
C ALA A 99 11.71 -6.94 -2.29
N ARG A 100 12.86 -7.44 -1.83
CA ARG A 100 13.56 -8.55 -2.48
C ARG A 100 13.55 -9.75 -1.55
N ASP A 101 13.30 -10.93 -2.11
CA ASP A 101 13.31 -12.22 -1.40
C ASP A 101 12.36 -12.32 -0.19
N CYS A 102 11.35 -11.45 -0.10
CA CYS A 102 10.36 -11.54 0.97
C CYS A 102 8.99 -10.99 0.56
N GLU A 103 7.94 -11.62 1.05
CA GLU A 103 6.59 -11.14 0.88
C GLU A 103 6.37 -9.82 1.64
N VAL A 104 5.67 -8.88 1.02
CA VAL A 104 5.39 -7.56 1.57
C VAL A 104 3.92 -7.18 1.36
N GLY A 105 3.38 -6.45 2.32
CA GLY A 105 2.08 -5.80 2.23
C GLY A 105 2.15 -4.39 2.79
N ILE A 106 1.42 -3.48 2.20
CA ILE A 106 1.33 -2.09 2.63
C ILE A 106 -0.13 -1.65 2.62
N ASP A 107 -0.48 -0.83 3.59
CA ASP A 107 -1.79 -0.20 3.60
C ASP A 107 -1.71 1.27 3.98
N ILE A 108 -2.55 2.10 3.38
CA ILE A 108 -2.75 3.51 3.70
C ILE A 108 -4.24 3.82 3.68
N GLU A 109 -4.73 4.52 4.72
CA GLU A 109 -6.10 4.95 4.80
C GLU A 109 -6.21 6.41 5.27
N ARG A 110 -7.06 7.17 4.61
CA ARG A 110 -7.44 8.50 5.10
C ARG A 110 -8.31 8.34 6.34
N VAL A 111 -7.92 8.98 7.44
CA VAL A 111 -8.67 8.93 8.70
C VAL A 111 -10.01 9.64 8.54
N ASP A 112 -11.11 8.90 8.69
CA ASP A 112 -12.47 9.41 8.68
C ASP A 112 -13.20 8.94 9.94
N ALA A 113 -13.58 9.90 10.80
CA ALA A 113 -14.23 9.61 12.08
C ALA A 113 -15.55 8.83 11.93
N ARG A 114 -16.22 8.91 10.78
CA ARG A 114 -17.47 8.19 10.52
C ARG A 114 -17.27 6.68 10.52
N PHE A 115 -16.15 6.19 10.00
CA PHE A 115 -15.85 4.75 9.97
C PHE A 115 -15.50 4.18 11.35
N ALA A 116 -14.87 4.97 12.22
CA ALA A 116 -14.46 4.49 13.55
C ALA A 116 -15.64 4.40 14.54
N SER A 117 -16.76 5.08 14.26
CA SER A 117 -17.97 5.09 15.12
C SER A 117 -18.91 3.92 14.87
N ASP A 118 -18.81 3.24 13.73
CA ASP A 118 -19.66 2.12 13.37
C ASP A 118 -19.22 0.83 14.09
N GLN A 119 -20.04 -0.20 14.00
CA GLN A 119 -19.75 -1.53 14.58
C GLN A 119 -18.67 -2.30 13.78
N ILE A 120 -17.84 -1.60 13.02
CA ILE A 120 -16.76 -2.20 12.21
C ILE A 120 -15.74 -2.93 13.09
N PRO A 121 -15.24 -2.34 14.19
CA PRO A 121 -14.32 -3.04 15.08
C PRO A 121 -14.90 -4.36 15.59
N GLU A 122 -16.14 -4.36 16.09
CA GLU A 122 -16.81 -5.53 16.65
C GLU A 122 -17.03 -6.64 15.63
N ARG A 123 -17.07 -6.29 14.34
CA ARG A 123 -17.28 -7.26 13.26
C ARG A 123 -15.97 -7.85 12.72
N PHE A 124 -14.88 -7.11 12.74
CA PHE A 124 -13.65 -7.48 12.05
C PHE A 124 -12.42 -7.62 12.94
N PHE A 125 -12.41 -7.01 14.10
CA PHE A 125 -11.26 -7.07 15.01
C PHE A 125 -11.41 -8.25 15.97
N SER A 126 -10.29 -8.71 16.52
CA SER A 126 -10.35 -9.72 17.57
C SER A 126 -10.97 -9.13 18.85
N PRO A 127 -11.56 -9.97 19.73
CA PRO A 127 -12.10 -9.51 21.00
C PRO A 127 -11.09 -8.72 21.84
N ARG A 128 -9.80 -9.08 21.76
CA ARG A 128 -8.69 -8.39 22.43
C ARG A 128 -8.52 -6.97 21.89
N GLU A 129 -8.48 -6.82 20.59
CA GLU A 129 -8.31 -5.52 19.94
C GLU A 129 -9.50 -4.59 20.18
N VAL A 130 -10.72 -5.14 20.13
CA VAL A 130 -11.94 -4.39 20.48
C VAL A 130 -11.87 -3.88 21.91
N ALA A 131 -11.52 -4.76 22.87
CA ALA A 131 -11.40 -4.36 24.27
C ALA A 131 -10.33 -3.26 24.47
N GLN A 132 -9.17 -3.38 23.82
CA GLN A 132 -8.12 -2.36 23.88
C GLN A 132 -8.58 -1.04 23.24
N LEU A 133 -9.25 -1.09 22.08
CA LEU A 133 -9.77 0.09 21.40
C LEU A 133 -10.80 0.84 22.25
N ARG A 134 -11.75 0.10 22.84
CA ARG A 134 -12.83 0.68 23.65
C ARG A 134 -12.36 1.20 25.01
N ALA A 135 -11.24 0.70 25.54
CA ALA A 135 -10.60 1.22 26.75
C ALA A 135 -9.92 2.59 26.54
N LEU A 136 -9.66 2.99 25.29
CA LEU A 136 -9.07 4.29 25.00
C LEU A 136 -10.08 5.43 25.17
N PRO A 137 -9.63 6.64 25.55
CA PRO A 137 -10.47 7.83 25.49
C PRO A 137 -11.08 8.00 24.09
N MET A 138 -12.33 8.44 24.01
CA MET A 138 -13.07 8.62 22.74
C MET A 138 -12.27 9.42 21.70
N SER A 139 -11.56 10.47 22.12
CA SER A 139 -10.72 11.30 21.25
C SER A 139 -9.57 10.55 20.59
N ARG A 140 -9.15 9.40 21.13
CA ARG A 140 -8.06 8.57 20.61
C ARG A 140 -8.55 7.37 19.80
N GLN A 141 -9.82 6.97 19.93
CA GLN A 141 -10.36 5.75 19.31
C GLN A 141 -10.29 5.77 17.79
N THR A 142 -10.62 6.88 17.14
CA THR A 142 -10.55 6.99 15.68
C THR A 142 -9.14 6.72 15.15
N ALA A 143 -8.13 7.36 15.70
CA ALA A 143 -6.76 7.16 15.26
C ALA A 143 -6.25 5.73 15.56
N ALA A 144 -6.65 5.16 16.69
CA ALA A 144 -6.30 3.79 17.08
C ALA A 144 -6.98 2.76 16.18
N PHE A 145 -8.25 3.00 15.80
CA PHE A 145 -8.98 2.19 14.83
C PHE A 145 -8.23 2.10 13.51
N PHE A 146 -7.86 3.25 12.92
CA PHE A 146 -7.18 3.27 11.63
C PHE A 146 -5.77 2.65 11.68
N ARG A 147 -5.04 2.79 12.80
CA ARG A 147 -3.77 2.05 12.99
C ARG A 147 -3.99 0.54 13.03
N CYS A 148 -4.96 0.08 13.79
CA CYS A 148 -5.28 -1.34 13.85
C CYS A 148 -5.71 -1.86 12.46
N TRP A 149 -6.59 -1.13 11.79
CA TRP A 149 -7.08 -1.46 10.45
C TRP A 149 -5.95 -1.57 9.43
N THR A 150 -5.10 -0.54 9.29
CA THR A 150 -4.01 -0.54 8.31
C THR A 150 -2.97 -1.64 8.59
N ARG A 151 -2.68 -1.94 9.85
CA ARG A 151 -1.80 -3.07 10.23
C ARG A 151 -2.40 -4.41 9.80
N LYS A 152 -3.71 -4.61 10.01
CA LYS A 152 -4.43 -5.82 9.59
C LYS A 152 -4.50 -5.94 8.08
N GLU A 153 -4.88 -4.87 7.38
CA GLU A 153 -4.92 -4.85 5.91
C GLU A 153 -3.55 -5.08 5.29
N ALA A 154 -2.49 -4.46 5.81
CA ALA A 154 -1.14 -4.71 5.35
C ALA A 154 -0.75 -6.19 5.50
N TYR A 155 -1.12 -6.84 6.61
CA TYR A 155 -0.83 -8.26 6.82
C TYR A 155 -1.58 -9.16 5.84
N ILE A 156 -2.88 -8.99 5.66
CA ILE A 156 -3.63 -9.82 4.71
C ILE A 156 -3.19 -9.60 3.26
N LYS A 157 -2.78 -8.38 2.91
CA LYS A 157 -2.17 -8.05 1.61
C LYS A 157 -0.80 -8.73 1.44
N ALA A 158 0.04 -8.75 2.49
CA ALA A 158 1.30 -9.47 2.48
C ALA A 158 1.06 -10.96 2.23
N ARG A 159 0.16 -11.59 2.99
CA ARG A 159 -0.23 -13.00 2.85
C ARG A 159 -0.91 -13.31 1.51
N GLY A 160 -1.43 -12.31 0.82
CA GLY A 160 -2.08 -12.49 -0.47
C GLY A 160 -3.34 -13.36 -0.44
N LEU A 161 -3.96 -13.51 0.72
CA LEU A 161 -5.15 -14.35 0.93
C LEU A 161 -6.45 -13.54 0.84
N GLY A 162 -6.37 -12.21 0.81
CA GLY A 162 -7.53 -11.34 0.85
C GLY A 162 -8.41 -11.66 2.07
N LEU A 163 -9.71 -11.44 1.94
CA LEU A 163 -10.69 -11.71 3.01
C LEU A 163 -10.92 -13.20 3.32
N ALA A 164 -10.24 -14.12 2.63
CA ALA A 164 -10.23 -15.52 3.02
C ALA A 164 -9.42 -15.76 4.32
N LEU A 165 -8.56 -14.83 4.71
CA LEU A 165 -7.95 -14.80 6.03
C LEU A 165 -8.82 -13.94 6.96
N PRO A 166 -9.52 -14.53 7.95
CA PRO A 166 -10.37 -13.77 8.86
C PRO A 166 -9.51 -12.77 9.65
N LEU A 167 -9.96 -11.51 9.70
CA LEU A 167 -9.22 -10.45 10.38
C LEU A 167 -9.12 -10.65 11.90
N ASP A 168 -10.05 -11.38 12.51
CA ASP A 168 -10.06 -11.73 13.93
C ASP A 168 -9.18 -12.95 14.30
N SER A 169 -8.59 -13.63 13.28
CA SER A 169 -7.74 -14.80 13.49
C SER A 169 -6.33 -14.49 13.98
N PHE A 170 -5.91 -13.23 13.92
CA PHE A 170 -4.62 -12.73 14.39
C PHE A 170 -4.79 -11.38 15.09
N ASP A 171 -3.81 -10.97 15.87
CA ASP A 171 -3.84 -9.73 16.62
C ASP A 171 -2.76 -8.76 16.17
N VAL A 172 -3.07 -7.45 16.22
CA VAL A 172 -2.10 -6.36 16.08
C VAL A 172 -2.18 -5.44 17.29
N SER A 173 -1.12 -4.67 17.54
CA SER A 173 -1.17 -3.62 18.58
C SER A 173 -2.14 -2.50 18.16
N VAL A 174 -2.88 -1.94 19.13
CA VAL A 174 -3.92 -0.93 18.93
C VAL A 174 -3.49 0.45 19.41
N GLY A 175 -2.82 0.52 20.56
CA GLY A 175 -2.41 1.77 21.19
C GLY A 175 -1.40 2.58 20.36
N ALA A 176 -1.38 3.90 20.57
CA ALA A 176 -0.38 4.78 19.95
C ALA A 176 0.98 4.65 20.62
N ASP A 177 0.95 4.34 21.90
CA ASP A 177 2.14 4.23 22.76
C ASP A 177 2.73 2.81 22.71
N ASP A 178 2.00 1.86 22.11
CA ASP A 178 2.48 0.50 21.91
C ASP A 178 3.32 0.40 20.64
N PRO A 179 4.49 -0.24 20.69
CA PRO A 179 5.25 -0.51 19.47
C PRO A 179 4.40 -1.35 18.49
N PRO A 180 4.54 -1.13 17.17
CA PRO A 180 3.87 -1.96 16.20
C PRO A 180 4.22 -3.43 16.42
N ALA A 181 3.20 -4.26 16.59
CA ALA A 181 3.37 -5.69 16.86
C ALA A 181 2.27 -6.51 16.20
N LEU A 182 2.60 -7.75 15.89
CA LEU A 182 1.76 -8.72 15.24
C LEU A 182 1.88 -10.05 16.00
N TRP A 183 0.76 -10.65 16.41
CA TRP A 183 0.71 -11.89 17.18
C TRP A 183 -0.17 -12.92 16.50
N ARG A 184 0.12 -14.21 16.75
CA ARG A 184 -0.56 -15.35 16.14
C ARG A 184 -0.43 -15.40 14.62
N ALA A 185 0.63 -14.81 14.08
CA ALA A 185 0.82 -14.57 12.66
C ALA A 185 2.05 -15.30 12.06
N GLY A 186 2.80 -16.04 12.87
CA GLY A 186 4.07 -16.68 12.45
C GLY A 186 5.21 -15.66 12.32
N ASP A 187 6.16 -15.91 11.43
CA ASP A 187 7.35 -15.09 11.22
C ASP A 187 7.06 -13.86 10.36
N TRP A 188 6.21 -12.95 10.89
CA TRP A 188 5.86 -11.70 10.24
C TRP A 188 6.09 -10.51 11.17
N SER A 189 6.53 -9.41 10.62
CA SER A 189 6.74 -8.16 11.34
C SER A 189 5.95 -7.01 10.73
N VAL A 190 5.58 -6.04 11.56
CA VAL A 190 4.81 -4.86 11.18
C VAL A 190 5.50 -3.59 11.65
N GLN A 191 5.42 -2.53 10.84
CA GLN A 191 5.83 -1.16 11.20
C GLN A 191 4.77 -0.17 10.72
N ASP A 192 4.59 0.91 11.48
CA ASP A 192 3.79 2.04 10.99
C ASP A 192 4.62 2.88 10.01
N ALA A 193 4.00 3.27 8.91
CA ALA A 193 4.58 4.23 7.99
C ALA A 193 4.15 5.64 8.42
N ALA A 194 5.05 6.39 9.05
CA ALA A 194 4.75 7.74 9.50
C ALA A 194 4.71 8.73 8.33
N ALA A 195 3.71 9.62 8.32
CA ALA A 195 3.50 10.59 7.23
C ALA A 195 4.75 11.43 6.93
N ARG A 196 5.46 11.89 7.97
CA ARG A 196 6.69 12.69 7.82
C ARG A 196 7.85 11.94 7.18
N ASP A 197 7.93 10.63 7.40
CA ASP A 197 9.04 9.80 6.95
C ASP A 197 8.82 9.30 5.50
N PHE A 198 7.54 9.21 5.08
CA PHE A 198 7.13 8.72 3.77
C PHE A 198 6.42 9.76 2.90
N ASN A 199 6.46 11.03 3.30
CA ASN A 199 6.04 12.19 2.51
C ASN A 199 4.60 12.12 1.99
N PHE A 200 3.66 11.73 2.86
CA PHE A 200 2.23 11.89 2.62
C PHE A 200 1.60 12.81 3.69
N PRO A 201 0.44 13.42 3.46
CA PRO A 201 -0.11 14.43 4.37
C PRO A 201 -0.55 13.83 5.71
N ALA A 202 -0.63 14.69 6.74
CA ALA A 202 -1.28 14.34 8.00
C ALA A 202 -2.76 13.96 7.78
N GLY A 203 -3.32 13.18 8.70
CA GLY A 203 -4.70 12.69 8.58
C GLY A 203 -4.83 11.36 7.85
N TYR A 204 -3.72 10.65 7.69
CA TYR A 204 -3.67 9.27 7.21
C TYR A 204 -3.05 8.36 8.26
N ALA A 205 -3.45 7.09 8.24
CA ALA A 205 -2.77 5.99 8.89
C ALA A 205 -2.18 5.08 7.81
N ALA A 206 -1.00 4.53 8.04
CA ALA A 206 -0.39 3.58 7.14
C ALA A 206 0.48 2.57 7.90
N ALA A 207 0.58 1.37 7.36
CA ALA A 207 1.41 0.31 7.91
C ALA A 207 2.03 -0.52 6.79
N VAL A 208 3.21 -1.07 7.05
CA VAL A 208 3.89 -2.04 6.20
C VAL A 208 4.14 -3.31 7.00
N VAL A 209 3.92 -4.45 6.36
CA VAL A 209 4.16 -5.78 6.90
C VAL A 209 5.07 -6.55 5.96
N ALA A 210 6.01 -7.28 6.51
CA ALA A 210 6.88 -8.14 5.75
C ALA A 210 7.09 -9.48 6.45
N GLU A 211 7.39 -10.49 5.66
CA GLU A 211 7.85 -11.79 6.15
C GLU A 211 9.22 -11.65 6.80
N GLY A 212 9.41 -12.32 7.95
CA GLY A 212 10.64 -12.29 8.74
C GLY A 212 10.55 -11.42 9.99
N SER A 213 11.58 -11.48 10.83
CA SER A 213 11.57 -10.94 12.20
C SER A 213 11.83 -9.43 12.27
N ALA A 214 12.50 -8.83 11.29
CA ALA A 214 12.77 -7.40 11.25
C ALA A 214 13.09 -6.89 9.84
N PHE A 215 12.69 -5.66 9.55
CA PHE A 215 13.02 -4.95 8.31
C PHE A 215 13.25 -3.47 8.57
N SER A 216 13.86 -2.80 7.60
CA SER A 216 13.99 -1.35 7.53
C SER A 216 13.16 -0.84 6.35
N ALA A 217 12.17 -0.02 6.64
CA ALA A 217 11.39 0.68 5.62
C ALA A 217 12.11 1.98 5.22
N VAL A 218 12.33 2.16 3.92
CA VAL A 218 13.08 3.30 3.38
C VAL A 218 12.20 4.06 2.39
N SER A 219 12.05 5.36 2.61
CA SER A 219 11.35 6.24 1.68
C SER A 219 12.19 6.46 0.44
N CYS A 220 11.60 6.20 -0.72
CA CYS A 220 12.23 6.39 -2.02
C CYS A 220 11.46 7.44 -2.84
N PRO A 221 12.16 8.28 -3.62
CA PRO A 221 11.51 9.23 -4.51
C PRO A 221 10.72 8.48 -5.60
N ALA A 222 9.48 8.92 -5.85
CA ALA A 222 8.73 8.42 -6.99
C ALA A 222 9.44 8.78 -8.32
N PRO A 223 9.33 7.95 -9.36
CA PRO A 223 9.93 8.24 -10.65
C PRO A 223 9.45 9.59 -11.21
N ARG A 224 10.39 10.39 -11.69
CA ARG A 224 10.07 11.63 -12.40
C ARG A 224 9.71 11.32 -13.86
N PRO A 225 8.84 12.13 -14.50
CA PRO A 225 8.58 12.00 -15.93
C PRO A 225 9.88 12.06 -16.74
N ALA A 226 10.02 11.20 -17.75
CA ALA A 226 11.20 11.14 -18.58
C ALA A 226 11.54 12.47 -19.32
N LEU A 227 10.56 13.37 -19.45
CA LEU A 227 10.74 14.71 -20.06
C LEU A 227 11.57 15.66 -19.19
N GLU A 228 11.50 15.57 -17.86
CA GLU A 228 12.33 16.41 -16.98
C GLU A 228 13.80 15.94 -16.91
N ALA A 229 14.08 14.69 -17.29
CA ALA A 229 15.44 14.16 -17.29
C ALA A 229 16.30 14.69 -18.46
N ARG A 230 15.69 15.25 -19.50
CA ARG A 230 16.41 15.81 -20.66
C ARG A 230 16.89 17.26 -20.48
N GLU A 231 16.34 17.99 -19.51
CA GLU A 231 16.73 19.40 -19.25
C GLU A 231 17.97 19.56 -18.36
N LEU A 232 18.53 18.48 -17.82
CA LEU A 232 19.68 18.51 -16.91
C LEU A 232 21.03 18.22 -17.58
N HIS A 233 21.10 18.14 -18.91
CA HIS A 233 22.37 18.09 -19.64
C HIS A 233 22.46 19.27 -20.62
N PRO A 234 22.98 20.44 -20.19
CA PRO A 234 23.46 21.43 -21.15
C PRO A 234 24.70 20.87 -21.86
N ALA A 235 24.70 21.01 -23.17
CA ALA A 235 25.82 20.66 -24.08
C ALA A 235 27.10 21.40 -23.75
#